data_bd20a2e75c770fb917e879ad934e7f57
#
_entry.id   bd20a2e75c770fb917e879ad934e7f57
#
_cell.length_a   1.000
_cell.length_b   1.000
_cell.length_c   1.000
_cell.angle_alpha   90.00
_cell.angle_beta   90.00
_cell.angle_gamma   90.00
#
_symmetry.space_group_name_H-M   'P 1'
#
loop_
_entity.id
_entity.type
_entity.pdbx_description
1 polymer ?
#
loop_
_entity_poly.entity_id
_entity_poly.type
_entity_poly.pdbx_seq_one_letter_code
_entity_poly.pdbx_strand_id
1 'polypeptide(L)'
;MITPVTLHSAATPTTPPLLLRPWCAEDVAALVQAYRDPVLRRATRSPVESEEDGLRWVQDQGRGWVTGARLGFAVLEEAVGAAPPRLVGNVVLKGVASGKPSAEVGYWTAAHARGRGVAPRALEALTGWAFAAFRSDGLECLELLHQVDNAASCRVAEKSGYALDGILPAFPPAYPLDGHQHVRRASA
;
A
#
# COMPACT_ATOMS: atom_id res chain seq x y z
N MET A 1 -9.49 -18.73 -2.33
CA MET A 1 -8.88 -18.10 -1.12
C MET A 1 -7.41 -17.85 -1.43
N ILE A 2 -6.92 -16.63 -1.26
CA ILE A 2 -5.51 -16.29 -1.50
C ILE A 2 -4.74 -16.51 -0.19
N THR A 3 -3.69 -17.34 -0.26
CA THR A 3 -2.86 -17.62 0.91
C THR A 3 -2.06 -16.37 1.29
N PRO A 4 -2.08 -15.94 2.55
CA PRO A 4 -1.24 -14.86 3.03
C PRO A 4 0.24 -15.13 2.80
N VAL A 5 0.96 -14.12 2.32
CA VAL A 5 2.40 -14.21 2.01
C VAL A 5 3.15 -13.09 2.72
N THR A 6 4.45 -13.28 2.85
CA THR A 6 5.39 -12.26 3.32
C THR A 6 6.30 -11.87 2.17
N LEU A 7 6.52 -10.56 1.99
CA LEU A 7 7.39 -10.00 0.97
C LEU A 7 8.55 -9.26 1.64
N HIS A 8 9.66 -9.16 0.95
CA HIS A 8 10.84 -8.47 1.43
C HIS A 8 11.35 -7.44 0.41
N SER A 9 11.88 -6.35 0.91
CA SER A 9 12.68 -5.44 0.11
C SER A 9 14.06 -5.30 0.75
N ALA A 10 15.10 -5.58 -0.02
CA ALA A 10 16.48 -5.57 0.47
C ALA A 10 16.86 -4.21 1.08
N ALA A 11 17.84 -4.23 2.00
CA ALA A 11 18.46 -3.01 2.51
C ALA A 11 19.08 -2.19 1.36
N THR A 12 19.18 -0.90 1.55
CA THR A 12 20.01 -0.01 0.73
C THR A 12 21.20 0.49 1.57
N PRO A 13 22.19 1.18 0.98
CA PRO A 13 23.27 1.74 1.79
C PRO A 13 22.83 2.69 2.92
N THR A 14 21.63 3.26 2.81
CA THR A 14 21.11 4.28 3.74
C THR A 14 19.83 3.89 4.47
N THR A 15 19.24 2.73 4.15
CA THR A 15 17.98 2.32 4.76
C THR A 15 17.95 0.82 5.06
N PRO A 16 17.40 0.40 6.20
CA PRO A 16 17.23 -1.00 6.56
C PRO A 16 16.31 -1.76 5.57
N PRO A 17 16.34 -3.10 5.58
CA PRO A 17 15.41 -3.90 4.81
C PRO A 17 13.97 -3.67 5.28
N LEU A 18 13.01 -3.94 4.37
CA LEU A 18 11.59 -3.89 4.67
C LEU A 18 11.00 -5.30 4.66
N LEU A 19 10.21 -5.58 5.67
CA LEU A 19 9.34 -6.73 5.78
C LEU A 19 7.90 -6.29 5.50
N LEU A 20 7.23 -6.94 4.56
CA LEU A 20 5.82 -6.70 4.24
C LEU A 20 5.05 -7.98 4.58
N ARG A 21 4.15 -7.93 5.53
CA ARG A 21 3.32 -9.06 5.93
C ARG A 21 1.86 -8.64 6.13
N PRO A 22 0.92 -9.56 6.10
CA PRO A 22 -0.44 -9.25 6.49
C PRO A 22 -0.51 -8.59 7.87
N TRP A 23 -1.47 -7.69 8.03
CA TRP A 23 -1.73 -7.01 9.30
C TRP A 23 -2.17 -8.00 10.39
N CYS A 24 -1.75 -7.79 11.62
CA CYS A 24 -2.12 -8.58 12.79
C CYS A 24 -2.46 -7.69 13.99
N ALA A 25 -3.01 -8.28 15.04
CA ALA A 25 -3.47 -7.53 16.22
C ALA A 25 -2.34 -6.77 16.93
N GLU A 26 -1.13 -7.29 16.89
CA GLU A 26 0.06 -6.66 17.47
C GLU A 26 0.44 -5.32 16.81
N ASP A 27 -0.06 -5.06 15.60
CA ASP A 27 0.19 -3.82 14.87
C ASP A 27 -0.73 -2.67 15.32
N VAL A 28 -1.80 -2.95 16.07
CA VAL A 28 -2.87 -1.99 16.39
C VAL A 28 -2.35 -0.73 17.06
N ALA A 29 -1.49 -0.86 18.06
CA ALA A 29 -0.94 0.29 18.75
C ALA A 29 -0.14 1.22 17.82
N ALA A 30 0.68 0.63 16.94
CA ALA A 30 1.47 1.36 15.95
C ALA A 30 0.57 1.97 14.85
N LEU A 31 -0.50 1.30 14.45
CA LEU A 31 -1.51 1.79 13.52
C LEU A 31 -2.22 3.03 14.08
N VAL A 32 -2.75 2.95 15.30
CA VAL A 32 -3.39 4.09 15.99
C VAL A 32 -2.44 5.28 16.09
N GLN A 33 -1.17 5.02 16.45
CA GLN A 33 -0.15 6.06 16.50
C GLN A 33 0.11 6.70 15.12
N ALA A 34 0.15 5.89 14.04
CA ALA A 34 0.33 6.42 12.69
C ALA A 34 -0.84 7.33 12.26
N TYR A 35 -2.07 6.99 12.65
CA TYR A 35 -3.27 7.76 12.32
C TYR A 35 -3.42 9.08 13.13
N ARG A 36 -2.54 9.36 14.09
CA ARG A 36 -2.45 10.70 14.70
C ARG A 36 -1.93 11.76 13.73
N ASP A 37 -1.28 11.33 12.66
CA ASP A 37 -0.82 12.24 11.60
C ASP A 37 -1.99 12.78 10.78
N PRO A 38 -2.20 14.12 10.75
CA PRO A 38 -3.32 14.72 10.02
C PRO A 38 -3.21 14.54 8.50
N VAL A 39 -2.01 14.34 7.96
CA VAL A 39 -1.82 14.06 6.53
C VAL A 39 -2.37 12.67 6.19
N LEU A 40 -2.07 11.67 7.02
CA LEU A 40 -2.59 10.32 6.84
C LEU A 40 -4.12 10.28 7.01
N ARG A 41 -4.65 10.93 8.03
CA ARG A 41 -6.10 11.01 8.28
C ARG A 41 -6.87 11.60 7.11
N ARG A 42 -6.33 12.63 6.44
CA ARG A 42 -6.95 13.22 5.24
C ARG A 42 -6.87 12.32 4.01
N ALA A 43 -5.82 11.52 3.91
CA ALA A 43 -5.59 10.63 2.77
C ALA A 43 -6.38 9.32 2.86
N THR A 44 -6.90 8.96 4.05
CA THR A 44 -7.59 7.70 4.30
C THR A 44 -9.06 7.94 4.63
N ARG A 45 -9.93 7.03 4.16
CA ARG A 45 -11.38 7.17 4.34
C ARG A 45 -11.89 6.65 5.69
N SER A 46 -11.11 5.79 6.34
CA SER A 46 -11.51 5.15 7.60
C SER A 46 -10.64 5.70 8.72
N PRO A 47 -11.16 6.56 9.59
CA PRO A 47 -10.41 7.03 10.74
C PRO A 47 -10.12 5.86 11.69
N VAL A 48 -8.91 5.84 12.26
CA VAL A 48 -8.51 4.93 13.33
C VAL A 48 -8.11 5.81 14.50
N GLU A 49 -8.99 5.95 15.48
CA GLU A 49 -8.82 6.88 16.61
C GLU A 49 -8.60 6.15 17.94
N SER A 50 -9.00 4.89 18.00
CA SER A 50 -8.93 4.04 19.20
C SER A 50 -8.34 2.66 18.86
N GLU A 51 -7.98 1.90 19.89
CA GLU A 51 -7.58 0.48 19.73
C GLU A 51 -8.71 -0.36 19.15
N GLU A 52 -9.96 -0.08 19.53
CA GLU A 52 -11.13 -0.78 19.00
C GLU A 52 -11.29 -0.53 17.49
N ASP A 53 -11.09 0.71 17.03
CA ASP A 53 -11.06 1.03 15.60
C ASP A 53 -9.93 0.29 14.90
N GLY A 54 -8.75 0.27 15.52
CA GLY A 54 -7.58 -0.43 15.01
C GLY A 54 -7.81 -1.93 14.86
N LEU A 55 -8.41 -2.57 15.84
CA LEU A 55 -8.79 -3.98 15.79
C LEU A 55 -9.80 -4.27 14.69
N ARG A 56 -10.85 -3.46 14.57
CA ARG A 56 -11.82 -3.58 13.46
C ARG A 56 -11.14 -3.43 12.10
N TRP A 57 -10.28 -2.43 11.96
CA TRP A 57 -9.54 -2.20 10.73
C TRP A 57 -8.63 -3.38 10.35
N VAL A 58 -7.90 -3.95 11.31
CA VAL A 58 -7.06 -5.15 11.09
C VAL A 58 -7.90 -6.36 10.71
N GLN A 59 -9.04 -6.58 11.35
CA GLN A 59 -9.98 -7.64 10.98
C GLN A 59 -10.51 -7.48 9.55
N ASP A 60 -10.76 -6.23 9.12
CA ASP A 60 -11.17 -5.94 7.74
C ASP A 60 -10.06 -6.26 6.73
N GLN A 61 -8.77 -6.02 7.07
CA GLN A 61 -7.67 -6.48 6.24
C GLN A 61 -7.66 -8.01 6.13
N GLY A 62 -7.87 -8.72 7.23
CA GLY A 62 -7.98 -10.20 7.24
C GLY A 62 -9.12 -10.70 6.35
N ARG A 63 -10.31 -10.10 6.43
CA ARG A 63 -11.43 -10.42 5.54
C ARG A 63 -11.10 -10.17 4.07
N GLY A 64 -10.36 -9.08 3.79
CA GLY A 64 -9.88 -8.77 2.45
C GLY A 64 -9.02 -9.89 1.84
N TRP A 65 -8.14 -10.49 2.64
CA TRP A 65 -7.32 -11.63 2.23
C TRP A 65 -8.16 -12.87 1.94
N VAL A 66 -9.14 -13.18 2.77
CA VAL A 66 -10.03 -14.34 2.58
C VAL A 66 -10.82 -14.22 1.28
N THR A 67 -11.31 -13.03 0.96
CA THR A 67 -12.13 -12.77 -0.24
C THR A 67 -11.31 -12.49 -1.50
N GLY A 68 -10.02 -12.15 -1.37
CA GLY A 68 -9.20 -11.65 -2.47
C GLY A 68 -9.53 -10.23 -2.93
N ALA A 69 -10.45 -9.56 -2.25
CA ALA A 69 -10.86 -8.19 -2.62
C ALA A 69 -9.81 -7.14 -2.27
N ARG A 70 -9.02 -7.40 -1.20
CA ARG A 70 -8.03 -6.47 -0.67
C ARG A 70 -6.92 -7.22 0.06
N LEU A 71 -5.71 -7.13 -0.47
CA LEU A 71 -4.52 -7.78 0.09
C LEU A 71 -3.62 -6.71 0.70
N GLY A 72 -3.87 -6.38 1.98
CA GLY A 72 -3.17 -5.33 2.71
C GLY A 72 -1.95 -5.88 3.46
N PHE A 73 -0.84 -5.15 3.38
CA PHE A 73 0.41 -5.46 4.07
C PHE A 73 0.81 -4.33 5.02
N ALA A 74 1.11 -4.67 6.26
CA ALA A 74 1.92 -3.83 7.12
C ALA A 74 3.35 -3.79 6.56
N VAL A 75 3.89 -2.59 6.39
CA VAL A 75 5.29 -2.38 5.99
C VAL A 75 6.10 -2.09 7.24
N LEU A 76 7.02 -2.97 7.55
CA LEU A 76 7.86 -2.92 8.73
C LEU A 76 9.31 -2.71 8.33
N GLU A 77 10.01 -1.81 8.99
CA GLU A 77 11.45 -1.65 8.89
C GLU A 77 12.11 -2.60 9.87
N GLU A 78 12.94 -3.51 9.38
CA GLU A 78 13.66 -4.45 10.23
C GLU A 78 14.72 -3.70 11.04
N ALA A 79 14.78 -3.99 12.32
CA ALA A 79 15.74 -3.37 13.20
C ALA A 79 17.12 -4.05 13.09
N VAL A 80 18.16 -3.28 13.34
CA VAL A 80 19.50 -3.83 13.55
C VAL A 80 19.61 -4.35 14.98
N GLY A 81 19.91 -5.63 15.16
CA GLY A 81 20.01 -6.28 16.48
C GLY A 81 18.66 -6.83 16.97
N ALA A 82 18.49 -6.91 18.30
CA ALA A 82 17.32 -7.54 18.94
C ALA A 82 16.07 -6.65 19.09
N ALA A 83 16.05 -5.45 18.51
CA ALA A 83 14.89 -4.56 18.60
C ALA A 83 13.74 -5.08 17.72
N PRO A 84 12.47 -4.89 18.10
CA PRO A 84 11.34 -5.31 17.29
C PRO A 84 11.26 -4.46 15.99
N PRO A 85 10.75 -5.06 14.90
CA PRO A 85 10.49 -4.33 13.66
C PRO A 85 9.55 -3.15 13.89
N ARG A 86 9.79 -2.03 13.19
CA ARG A 86 9.01 -0.81 13.35
C ARG A 86 8.06 -0.60 12.18
N LEU A 87 6.78 -0.35 12.48
CA LEU A 87 5.79 0.00 11.44
C LEU A 87 6.16 1.33 10.77
N VAL A 88 6.35 1.29 9.45
CA VAL A 88 6.71 2.46 8.63
C VAL A 88 5.69 2.77 7.54
N GLY A 89 4.73 1.89 7.28
CA GLY A 89 3.69 2.14 6.28
C GLY A 89 2.76 0.98 6.04
N ASN A 90 2.03 1.12 4.96
CA ASN A 90 1.11 0.12 4.41
C ASN A 90 1.24 0.11 2.90
N VAL A 91 1.08 -1.05 2.30
CA VAL A 91 0.85 -1.19 0.86
C VAL A 91 -0.29 -2.19 0.64
N VAL A 92 -1.07 -2.03 -0.40
CA VAL A 92 -2.26 -2.84 -0.66
C VAL A 92 -2.47 -3.10 -2.14
N LEU A 93 -2.89 -4.31 -2.48
CA LEU A 93 -3.41 -4.69 -3.78
C LEU A 93 -4.92 -4.89 -3.66
N LYS A 94 -5.72 -4.28 -4.54
CA LYS A 94 -7.18 -4.31 -4.51
C LYS A 94 -7.75 -4.83 -5.83
N GLY A 95 -8.82 -5.59 -5.75
CA GLY A 95 -9.58 -6.00 -6.93
C GLY A 95 -8.94 -7.09 -7.77
N VAL A 96 -7.87 -7.74 -7.32
CA VAL A 96 -7.20 -8.81 -8.08
C VAL A 96 -8.10 -10.02 -8.33
N ALA A 97 -9.05 -10.29 -7.46
CA ALA A 97 -10.02 -11.38 -7.62
C ALA A 97 -11.24 -11.00 -8.48
N SER A 98 -11.25 -9.81 -9.10
CA SER A 98 -12.40 -9.32 -9.88
C SER A 98 -12.52 -9.93 -11.29
N GLY A 99 -11.52 -10.69 -11.73
CA GLY A 99 -11.44 -11.21 -13.11
C GLY A 99 -11.12 -10.14 -14.16
N LYS A 100 -10.73 -8.94 -13.74
CA LYS A 100 -10.29 -7.86 -14.64
C LYS A 100 -8.79 -7.98 -14.90
N PRO A 101 -8.31 -7.49 -16.06
CA PRO A 101 -6.88 -7.48 -16.36
C PRO A 101 -6.08 -6.43 -15.58
N SER A 102 -6.78 -5.60 -14.77
CA SER A 102 -6.16 -4.59 -13.93
C SER A 102 -6.52 -4.74 -12.46
N ALA A 103 -5.61 -4.32 -11.57
CA ALA A 103 -5.82 -4.23 -10.14
C ALA A 103 -5.25 -2.92 -9.60
N GLU A 104 -5.87 -2.36 -8.56
CA GLU A 104 -5.42 -1.11 -7.95
C GLU A 104 -4.39 -1.38 -6.86
N VAL A 105 -3.33 -0.59 -6.84
CA VAL A 105 -2.39 -0.53 -5.73
C VAL A 105 -2.57 0.77 -4.94
N GLY A 106 -2.33 0.70 -3.64
CA GLY A 106 -2.36 1.88 -2.77
C GLY A 106 -1.34 1.76 -1.66
N TYR A 107 -0.97 2.88 -1.07
CA TYR A 107 -0.01 2.89 0.03
C TYR A 107 -0.20 4.12 0.93
N TRP A 108 0.38 4.06 2.10
CA TRP A 108 0.70 5.22 2.92
C TRP A 108 2.01 4.98 3.68
N THR A 109 2.68 6.07 4.06
CA THR A 109 3.92 6.04 4.83
C THR A 109 3.74 6.82 6.12
N ALA A 110 4.12 6.23 7.24
CA ALA A 110 4.09 6.87 8.56
C ALA A 110 4.95 8.16 8.55
N ALA A 111 4.52 9.19 9.27
CA ALA A 111 5.16 10.51 9.26
C ALA A 111 6.69 10.44 9.47
N HIS A 112 7.14 9.62 10.42
CA HIS A 112 8.56 9.46 10.77
C HIS A 112 9.40 8.73 9.71
N ALA A 113 8.75 8.10 8.71
CA ALA A 113 9.40 7.31 7.68
C ALA A 113 9.32 7.93 6.27
N ARG A 114 8.66 9.10 6.13
CA ARG A 114 8.59 9.82 4.86
C ARG A 114 9.95 10.31 4.40
N GLY A 115 10.10 10.45 3.08
CA GLY A 115 11.36 10.91 2.47
C GLY A 115 12.49 9.85 2.44
N ARG A 116 12.29 8.68 3.05
CA ARG A 116 13.30 7.62 3.18
C ARG A 116 13.18 6.51 2.14
N GLY A 117 12.36 6.68 1.11
CA GLY A 117 12.19 5.69 0.04
C GLY A 117 11.35 4.45 0.43
N VAL A 118 10.63 4.48 1.55
CA VAL A 118 9.80 3.36 2.01
C VAL A 118 8.72 3.02 0.99
N ALA A 119 7.93 4.01 0.54
CA ALA A 119 6.80 3.77 -0.37
C ALA A 119 7.23 3.13 -1.70
N PRO A 120 8.22 3.67 -2.46
CA PRO A 120 8.60 3.04 -3.72
C PRO A 120 9.17 1.63 -3.53
N ARG A 121 9.91 1.36 -2.45
CA ARG A 121 10.46 0.02 -2.17
C ARG A 121 9.36 -0.98 -1.82
N ALA A 122 8.38 -0.59 -1.00
CA ALA A 122 7.25 -1.44 -0.67
C ALA A 122 6.36 -1.69 -1.89
N LEU A 123 6.13 -0.66 -2.70
CA LEU A 123 5.34 -0.76 -3.92
C LEU A 123 6.03 -1.67 -4.96
N GLU A 124 7.35 -1.60 -5.10
CA GLU A 124 8.13 -2.48 -5.99
C GLU A 124 8.00 -3.96 -5.56
N ALA A 125 8.16 -4.25 -4.26
CA ALA A 125 8.01 -5.61 -3.74
C ALA A 125 6.58 -6.15 -3.98
N LEU A 126 5.54 -5.32 -3.76
CA LEU A 126 4.15 -5.67 -4.04
C LEU A 126 3.92 -5.93 -5.52
N THR A 127 4.43 -5.04 -6.39
CA THR A 127 4.26 -5.12 -7.84
C THR A 127 4.88 -6.40 -8.41
N GLY A 128 6.11 -6.69 -8.02
CA GLY A 128 6.80 -7.92 -8.46
C GLY A 128 6.04 -9.17 -8.04
N TRP A 129 5.58 -9.22 -6.79
CA TRP A 129 4.77 -10.34 -6.31
C TRP A 129 3.41 -10.43 -7.03
N ALA A 130 2.72 -9.31 -7.22
CA ALA A 130 1.40 -9.30 -7.84
C ALA A 130 1.46 -9.88 -9.26
N PHE A 131 2.40 -9.44 -10.08
CA PHE A 131 2.58 -10.00 -11.42
C PHE A 131 3.03 -11.47 -11.39
N ALA A 132 3.93 -11.86 -10.48
CA ALA A 132 4.34 -13.26 -10.36
C ALA A 132 3.18 -14.19 -9.96
N ALA A 133 2.30 -13.72 -9.07
CA ALA A 133 1.23 -14.52 -8.50
C ALA A 133 -0.04 -14.58 -9.36
N PHE A 134 -0.37 -13.50 -10.09
CA PHE A 134 -1.69 -13.35 -10.73
C PHE A 134 -1.64 -13.17 -12.25
N ARG A 135 -0.47 -13.19 -12.87
CA ARG A 135 -0.37 -13.08 -14.33
C ARG A 135 -1.07 -14.24 -15.04
N SER A 136 -0.94 -15.46 -14.52
CA SER A 136 -1.66 -16.62 -15.04
C SER A 136 -3.18 -16.51 -14.92
N ASP A 137 -3.66 -15.69 -13.98
CA ASP A 137 -5.06 -15.39 -13.77
C ASP A 137 -5.54 -14.16 -14.58
N GLY A 138 -4.69 -13.65 -15.48
CA GLY A 138 -5.01 -12.57 -16.41
C GLY A 138 -4.67 -11.17 -15.94
N LEU A 139 -3.89 -11.00 -14.86
CA LEU A 139 -3.44 -9.66 -14.43
C LEU A 139 -2.39 -9.13 -15.43
N GLU A 140 -2.73 -8.03 -16.12
CA GLU A 140 -1.88 -7.39 -17.14
C GLU A 140 -1.29 -6.06 -16.65
N CYS A 141 -2.01 -5.34 -15.77
CA CYS A 141 -1.53 -4.05 -15.29
C CYS A 141 -1.95 -3.74 -13.84
N LEU A 142 -1.18 -2.86 -13.21
CA LEU A 142 -1.47 -2.31 -11.89
C LEU A 142 -1.67 -0.80 -12.00
N GLU A 143 -2.69 -0.29 -11.31
CA GLU A 143 -3.09 1.10 -11.33
C GLU A 143 -2.83 1.75 -9.96
N LEU A 144 -2.21 2.93 -9.96
CA LEU A 144 -2.02 3.75 -8.78
C LEU A 144 -2.77 5.06 -8.97
N LEU A 145 -3.74 5.31 -8.10
CA LEU A 145 -4.64 6.46 -8.19
C LEU A 145 -4.40 7.42 -7.03
N HIS A 146 -4.38 8.72 -7.31
CA HIS A 146 -4.33 9.78 -6.29
C HIS A 146 -4.88 11.09 -6.84
N GLN A 147 -5.29 12.03 -5.98
CA GLN A 147 -5.72 13.36 -6.42
C GLN A 147 -4.54 14.18 -6.97
N VAL A 148 -4.83 15.07 -7.90
CA VAL A 148 -3.83 15.87 -8.65
C VAL A 148 -2.94 16.74 -7.76
N ASP A 149 -3.41 17.13 -6.58
CA ASP A 149 -2.65 17.91 -5.60
C ASP A 149 -1.61 17.09 -4.82
N ASN A 150 -1.62 15.77 -4.94
CA ASN A 150 -0.67 14.88 -4.26
C ASN A 150 0.61 14.65 -5.08
N ALA A 151 1.40 15.70 -5.27
CA ALA A 151 2.68 15.60 -5.98
C ALA A 151 3.67 14.58 -5.38
N ALA A 152 3.53 14.24 -4.09
CA ALA A 152 4.34 13.20 -3.49
C ALA A 152 4.03 11.82 -4.09
N SER A 153 2.76 11.53 -4.36
CA SER A 153 2.36 10.27 -4.99
C SER A 153 2.77 10.20 -6.47
N CYS A 154 2.77 11.31 -7.23
CA CYS A 154 3.37 11.33 -8.57
C CYS A 154 4.84 10.87 -8.53
N ARG A 155 5.64 11.45 -7.63
CA ARG A 155 7.06 11.07 -7.50
C ARG A 155 7.27 9.61 -7.11
N VAL A 156 6.38 9.04 -6.29
CA VAL A 156 6.43 7.62 -5.94
C VAL A 156 6.07 6.76 -7.14
N ALA A 157 5.00 7.09 -7.86
CA ALA A 157 4.57 6.40 -9.08
C ALA A 157 5.71 6.35 -10.11
N GLU A 158 6.30 7.50 -10.43
CA GLU A 158 7.43 7.61 -11.37
C GLU A 158 8.62 6.75 -10.95
N LYS A 159 9.04 6.84 -9.66
CA LYS A 159 10.15 6.04 -9.11
C LYS A 159 9.90 4.53 -9.12
N SER A 160 8.63 4.12 -9.12
CA SER A 160 8.20 2.73 -9.15
C SER A 160 7.78 2.27 -10.55
N GLY A 161 8.10 3.04 -11.61
CA GLY A 161 7.82 2.67 -12.99
C GLY A 161 6.35 2.68 -13.38
N TYR A 162 5.51 3.41 -12.63
CA TYR A 162 4.11 3.65 -12.99
C TYR A 162 4.02 4.93 -13.82
N ALA A 163 3.83 4.80 -15.12
CA ALA A 163 3.66 5.94 -16.03
C ALA A 163 2.31 6.62 -15.83
N LEU A 164 2.25 7.94 -15.98
CA LEU A 164 0.97 8.65 -16.03
C LEU A 164 0.21 8.22 -17.29
N ASP A 165 -0.99 7.66 -17.10
CA ASP A 165 -1.83 7.12 -18.17
C ASP A 165 -3.04 8.03 -18.45
N GLY A 166 -3.54 8.75 -17.43
CA GLY A 166 -4.68 9.62 -17.61
C GLY A 166 -5.04 10.48 -16.41
N ILE A 167 -6.05 11.30 -16.60
CA ILE A 167 -6.69 12.12 -15.57
C ILE A 167 -8.11 11.60 -15.37
N LEU A 168 -8.48 11.29 -14.14
CA LEU A 168 -9.81 10.90 -13.74
C LEU A 168 -10.58 12.15 -13.28
N PRO A 169 -11.82 12.36 -13.75
CA PRO A 169 -12.63 13.48 -13.30
C PRO A 169 -12.90 13.42 -11.78
N ALA A 170 -12.99 14.59 -11.16
CA ALA A 170 -13.44 14.71 -9.78
C ALA A 170 -14.79 14.02 -9.56
N PHE A 171 -14.98 13.42 -8.39
CA PHE A 171 -16.22 12.76 -7.98
C PHE A 171 -16.59 13.19 -6.55
N PRO A 172 -17.07 14.42 -6.34
CA PRO A 172 -17.48 14.92 -5.02
C PRO A 172 -18.66 14.13 -4.43
N PRO A 173 -18.78 14.02 -3.11
CA PRO A 173 -17.85 14.55 -2.10
C PRO A 173 -16.63 13.64 -1.85
N ALA A 174 -16.59 12.46 -2.44
CA ALA A 174 -15.58 11.44 -2.14
C ALA A 174 -14.19 11.83 -2.67
N TYR A 175 -14.13 12.45 -3.84
CA TYR A 175 -12.93 12.92 -4.51
C TYR A 175 -13.19 14.32 -5.06
N PRO A 176 -12.91 15.38 -4.28
CA PRO A 176 -13.25 16.75 -4.65
C PRO A 176 -12.39 17.31 -5.78
N LEU A 177 -11.26 16.71 -6.07
CA LEU A 177 -10.33 17.10 -7.14
C LEU A 177 -10.21 15.97 -8.17
N ASP A 178 -9.78 16.32 -9.37
CA ASP A 178 -9.38 15.34 -10.37
C ASP A 178 -8.31 14.40 -9.83
N GLY A 179 -8.21 13.21 -10.40
CA GLY A 179 -7.23 12.19 -10.05
C GLY A 179 -6.22 11.95 -11.15
N HIS A 180 -4.98 11.68 -10.78
CA HIS A 180 -4.00 11.07 -11.68
C HIS A 180 -4.15 9.54 -11.62
N GLN A 181 -4.20 8.92 -12.79
CA GLN A 181 -4.07 7.49 -12.97
C GLN A 181 -2.67 7.19 -13.51
N HIS A 182 -1.90 6.46 -12.72
CA HIS A 182 -0.60 5.93 -13.13
C HIS A 182 -0.71 4.41 -13.31
N VAL A 183 -0.07 3.89 -14.35
CA VAL A 183 -0.17 2.48 -14.72
C VAL A 183 1.22 1.85 -14.87
N ARG A 184 1.38 0.64 -14.35
CA ARG A 184 2.52 -0.23 -14.63
C ARG A 184 2.02 -1.54 -15.24
N ARG A 185 2.53 -1.89 -16.42
CA ARG A 185 2.15 -3.11 -17.15
C ARG A 185 3.13 -4.23 -16.84
N ALA A 186 2.63 -5.48 -16.87
CA ALA A 186 3.48 -6.65 -16.78
C ALA A 186 4.46 -6.65 -17.97
N SER A 187 5.73 -6.95 -17.70
CA SER A 187 6.70 -7.16 -18.77
C SER A 187 6.30 -8.37 -19.61
N ALA A 188 6.53 -8.31 -20.89
CA ALA A 188 6.22 -9.43 -21.83
C ALA A 188 6.97 -10.72 -21.45
#